data_66354d3fc03a6eb4b16310e1b0ae4301
#
_entry.id   66354d3fc03a6eb4b16310e1b0ae4301
#
_cell.length_a   1.000
_cell.length_b   1.000
_cell.length_c   1.000
_cell.angle_alpha   90.00
_cell.angle_beta   90.00
_cell.angle_gamma   90.00
#
_symmetry.space_group_name_H-M   'P 1'
#
loop_
_entity.id
_entity.type
_entity.pdbx_description
1 polymer ?
#
loop_
_entity_poly.entity_id
_entity_poly.type
_entity_poly.pdbx_seq_one_letter_code
_entity_poly.pdbx_strand_id
1 'polypeptide(L)'
;MRDRATPRQGDLFSGGLADGGCTPPPALPLLEAQLRDWQQRLLSYQQPCFEAVARGAGLAAGQIDLFSAAQVGPTASVERLNPLALAAQHLQFWRWPEPQSEGAALYFVLDRPPHLAGHLLLYVGETAQAERRWKGEHDCKGYLAAYGEALQRAGLGSQLSIRFWNDAPTATRARRALEQALIRHWLPPFNKETRGRWATPFTAAAD
;
A
#
# COMPACT_ATOMS: atom_id res chain seq x y z
N MET A 1 -43.76 -63.01 -1.83
CA MET A 1 -42.39 -62.45 -1.87
C MET A 1 -42.53 -60.98 -1.97
N ARG A 2 -42.29 -60.27 -0.87
CA ARG A 2 -42.44 -58.77 -0.80
C ARG A 2 -41.06 -58.15 -0.84
N ASP A 3 -40.76 -57.43 -1.91
CA ASP A 3 -39.56 -56.65 -2.05
C ASP A 3 -39.62 -55.45 -1.11
N ARG A 4 -38.64 -55.36 -0.23
CA ARG A 4 -38.40 -54.18 0.62
C ARG A 4 -37.58 -53.17 -0.17
N ALA A 5 -38.20 -52.09 -0.58
CA ALA A 5 -37.51 -50.92 -1.11
C ALA A 5 -36.78 -50.17 0.02
N THR A 6 -35.47 -50.04 -0.13
CA THR A 6 -34.59 -49.20 0.70
C THR A 6 -34.89 -47.74 0.43
N PRO A 7 -35.04 -46.88 1.44
CA PRO A 7 -35.20 -45.45 1.20
C PRO A 7 -33.89 -44.83 0.69
N ARG A 8 -33.94 -44.20 -0.48
CA ARG A 8 -32.86 -43.37 -1.00
C ARG A 8 -32.71 -42.11 -0.14
N GLN A 9 -31.51 -41.89 0.35
CA GLN A 9 -31.12 -40.67 1.02
C GLN A 9 -31.28 -39.50 0.03
N GLY A 10 -32.18 -38.59 0.33
CA GLY A 10 -32.43 -37.39 -0.50
C GLY A 10 -31.22 -36.50 -0.51
N ASP A 11 -30.80 -36.18 -1.70
CA ASP A 11 -29.74 -35.19 -1.95
C ASP A 11 -30.25 -33.80 -1.55
N LEU A 12 -29.76 -33.29 -0.44
CA LEU A 12 -30.11 -31.95 0.12
C LEU A 12 -29.69 -30.78 -0.77
N PHE A 13 -28.96 -31.04 -1.86
CA PHE A 13 -28.42 -30.00 -2.74
C PHE A 13 -29.06 -29.94 -4.14
N SER A 14 -30.08 -30.80 -4.41
CA SER A 14 -30.79 -30.83 -5.70
C SER A 14 -32.06 -29.97 -5.71
N GLY A 15 -32.06 -28.82 -5.05
CA GLY A 15 -33.10 -27.81 -5.21
C GLY A 15 -32.91 -27.07 -6.53
N GLY A 16 -33.90 -27.24 -7.46
CA GLY A 16 -33.88 -26.64 -8.78
C GLY A 16 -33.55 -25.14 -8.77
N LEU A 17 -32.60 -24.77 -9.62
CA LEU A 17 -32.26 -23.40 -9.93
C LEU A 17 -33.42 -22.67 -10.58
N ALA A 18 -34.20 -21.90 -9.83
CA ALA A 18 -34.91 -20.77 -10.35
C ALA A 18 -33.83 -19.70 -10.63
N ASP A 19 -33.77 -19.26 -11.87
CA ASP A 19 -32.88 -18.20 -12.38
C ASP A 19 -33.30 -16.84 -11.79
N GLY A 20 -33.03 -16.67 -10.50
CA GLY A 20 -33.12 -15.41 -9.78
C GLY A 20 -31.69 -14.98 -9.51
N GLY A 21 -31.24 -13.87 -10.14
CA GLY A 21 -29.91 -13.30 -9.96
C GLY A 21 -29.55 -13.21 -8.49
N CYS A 22 -28.79 -14.18 -8.01
CA CYS A 22 -28.31 -14.23 -6.64
C CYS A 22 -27.20 -13.20 -6.52
N THR A 23 -27.53 -11.99 -6.08
CA THR A 23 -26.52 -11.04 -5.65
C THR A 23 -25.70 -11.73 -4.56
N PRO A 24 -24.37 -11.87 -4.70
CA PRO A 24 -23.57 -12.49 -3.66
C PRO A 24 -23.82 -11.78 -2.33
N PRO A 25 -23.91 -12.51 -1.21
CA PRO A 25 -24.11 -11.89 0.08
C PRO A 25 -23.03 -10.84 0.32
N PRO A 26 -23.38 -9.68 0.92
CA PRO A 26 -22.40 -8.64 1.18
C PRO A 26 -21.26 -9.22 2.02
N ALA A 27 -20.02 -8.90 1.63
CA ALA A 27 -18.85 -9.33 2.37
C ALA A 27 -18.97 -8.90 3.83
N LEU A 28 -18.69 -9.80 4.76
CA LEU A 28 -18.68 -9.46 6.20
C LEU A 28 -17.67 -8.36 6.46
N PRO A 29 -18.02 -7.33 7.24
CA PRO A 29 -17.09 -6.26 7.56
C PRO A 29 -15.92 -6.81 8.37
N LEU A 30 -14.72 -6.29 8.10
CA LEU A 30 -13.55 -6.59 8.91
C LEU A 30 -13.75 -6.08 10.33
N LEU A 31 -13.43 -6.93 11.31
CA LEU A 31 -13.49 -6.55 12.71
C LEU A 31 -12.33 -5.61 13.06
N GLU A 32 -12.56 -4.69 14.01
CA GLU A 32 -11.54 -3.79 14.54
C GLU A 32 -10.27 -4.54 14.95
N ALA A 33 -10.41 -5.65 15.66
CA ALA A 33 -9.28 -6.46 16.11
C ALA A 33 -8.44 -7.01 14.95
N GLN A 34 -9.07 -7.42 13.85
CA GLN A 34 -8.37 -7.91 12.65
C GLN A 34 -7.58 -6.80 11.96
N LEU A 35 -8.15 -5.60 11.89
CA LEU A 35 -7.47 -4.43 11.30
C LEU A 35 -6.30 -3.99 12.18
N ARG A 36 -6.47 -3.93 13.50
CA ARG A 36 -5.39 -3.62 14.46
C ARG A 36 -4.26 -4.64 14.39
N ASP A 37 -4.57 -5.93 14.35
CA ASP A 37 -3.57 -7.00 14.20
C ASP A 37 -2.79 -6.87 12.89
N TRP A 38 -3.49 -6.63 11.79
CA TRP A 38 -2.85 -6.44 10.48
C TRP A 38 -1.91 -5.23 10.49
N GLN A 39 -2.37 -4.08 11.01
CA GLN A 39 -1.55 -2.87 11.13
C GLN A 39 -0.35 -3.09 12.07
N GLN A 40 -0.54 -3.80 13.18
CA GLN A 40 0.53 -4.08 14.14
C GLN A 40 1.60 -5.00 13.54
N ARG A 41 1.22 -6.01 12.77
CA ARG A 41 2.18 -6.89 12.05
C ARG A 41 3.00 -6.08 11.04
N LEU A 42 2.36 -5.17 10.31
CA LEU A 42 3.04 -4.30 9.36
C LEU A 42 4.00 -3.35 10.08
N LEU A 43 3.56 -2.72 11.16
CA LEU A 43 4.40 -1.85 12.00
C LEU A 43 5.61 -2.62 12.54
N SER A 44 5.41 -3.80 13.09
CA SER A 44 6.49 -4.63 13.68
C SER A 44 7.59 -4.95 12.67
N TYR A 45 7.24 -5.07 11.39
CA TYR A 45 8.23 -5.24 10.32
C TYR A 45 8.89 -3.92 9.93
N GLN A 46 8.12 -2.84 9.75
CA GLN A 46 8.62 -1.59 9.18
C GLN A 46 9.31 -0.68 10.21
N GLN A 47 8.95 -0.77 11.47
CA GLN A 47 9.55 0.05 12.54
C GLN A 47 11.08 -0.07 12.59
N PRO A 48 11.70 -1.27 12.61
CA PRO A 48 13.15 -1.40 12.55
C PRO A 48 13.77 -0.77 11.29
N CYS A 49 13.07 -0.82 10.14
CA CYS A 49 13.54 -0.17 8.92
C CYS A 49 13.56 1.37 9.09
N PHE A 50 12.48 1.96 9.64
CA PHE A 50 12.44 3.40 9.93
C PHE A 50 13.53 3.82 10.92
N GLU A 51 13.76 3.04 11.97
CA GLU A 51 14.81 3.30 12.95
C GLU A 51 16.20 3.19 12.33
N ALA A 52 16.42 2.23 11.44
CA ALA A 52 17.71 2.06 10.75
C ALA A 52 18.02 3.26 9.85
N VAL A 53 17.06 3.70 9.01
CA VAL A 53 17.27 4.88 8.16
C VAL A 53 17.37 6.17 8.98
N ALA A 54 16.68 6.28 10.11
CA ALA A 54 16.79 7.43 11.00
C ALA A 54 18.18 7.53 11.68
N ARG A 55 18.77 6.40 12.06
CA ARG A 55 20.11 6.32 12.63
C ARG A 55 21.21 6.55 11.59
N GLY A 56 20.98 6.05 10.35
CA GLY A 56 21.86 6.27 9.21
C GLY A 56 21.72 7.66 8.61
N ALA A 57 20.97 8.55 9.24
CA ALA A 57 20.48 9.84 8.77
C ALA A 57 21.60 10.81 8.39
N GLY A 58 22.25 10.48 7.32
CA GLY A 58 23.15 11.41 6.65
C GLY A 58 22.60 12.00 5.37
N LEU A 59 21.43 11.59 4.91
CA LEU A 59 20.79 12.20 3.75
C LEU A 59 19.61 13.05 4.23
N ALA A 60 19.95 14.23 4.79
CA ALA A 60 19.03 15.34 4.83
C ALA A 60 18.48 15.56 3.42
N ALA A 61 17.19 15.85 3.33
CA ALA A 61 16.54 16.26 2.09
C ALA A 61 17.45 17.28 1.38
N GLY A 62 17.97 16.94 0.19
CA GLY A 62 18.67 17.86 -0.67
C GLY A 62 20.13 17.56 -1.04
N GLN A 63 20.77 16.51 -0.52
CA GLN A 63 22.14 16.20 -0.96
C GLN A 63 22.38 14.69 -1.03
N ILE A 64 21.87 14.05 -2.06
CA ILE A 64 22.59 12.92 -2.64
C ILE A 64 23.62 13.56 -3.56
N ASP A 65 24.89 13.49 -3.15
CA ASP A 65 26.01 13.87 -3.99
C ASP A 65 25.89 13.10 -5.31
N LEU A 66 25.65 13.79 -6.42
CA LEU A 66 25.41 13.19 -7.74
C LEU A 66 26.56 12.26 -8.17
N PHE A 67 27.76 12.48 -7.60
CA PHE A 67 28.95 11.65 -7.84
C PHE A 67 28.93 10.32 -7.06
N SER A 68 28.23 10.27 -5.93
CA SER A 68 28.02 9.01 -5.19
C SER A 68 26.96 8.12 -5.82
N ALA A 69 25.92 8.69 -6.45
CA ALA A 69 24.83 7.92 -7.07
C ALA A 69 25.29 7.09 -8.28
N ALA A 70 26.35 7.50 -8.96
CA ALA A 70 26.91 6.75 -10.09
C ALA A 70 27.75 5.52 -9.68
N GLN A 71 28.24 5.49 -8.43
CA GLN A 71 29.12 4.42 -7.92
C GLN A 71 28.46 3.58 -6.82
N VAL A 72 27.39 4.07 -6.19
CA VAL A 72 26.68 3.35 -5.14
C VAL A 72 25.48 2.64 -5.77
N GLY A 73 25.50 1.31 -5.77
CA GLY A 73 24.38 0.51 -6.32
C GLY A 73 23.04 0.85 -5.65
N PRO A 74 21.92 0.49 -6.28
CA PRO A 74 20.57 0.82 -5.79
C PRO A 74 20.33 0.45 -4.31
N THR A 75 20.99 -0.56 -3.81
CA THR A 75 20.85 -1.06 -2.43
C THR A 75 21.31 -0.04 -1.38
N ALA A 76 22.44 0.61 -1.58
CA ALA A 76 22.96 1.58 -0.61
C ALA A 76 22.12 2.88 -0.57
N SER A 77 21.46 3.24 -1.68
CA SER A 77 20.51 4.34 -1.73
C SER A 77 19.23 4.04 -0.95
N VAL A 78 18.78 2.78 -0.97
CA VAL A 78 17.57 2.32 -0.25
C VAL A 78 17.75 2.41 1.27
N GLU A 79 18.91 2.00 1.79
CA GLU A 79 19.22 2.01 3.23
C GLU A 79 19.38 3.43 3.80
N ARG A 80 19.53 4.43 2.94
CA ARG A 80 19.76 5.82 3.32
C ARG A 80 18.53 6.71 3.13
N LEU A 81 17.57 6.31 2.31
CA LEU A 81 16.37 7.09 2.03
C LEU A 81 15.34 6.95 3.15
N ASN A 82 15.17 8.00 3.92
CA ASN A 82 14.14 8.06 4.97
C ASN A 82 12.87 8.73 4.45
N PRO A 83 11.78 7.98 4.21
CA PRO A 83 10.52 8.57 3.76
C PRO A 83 9.94 9.59 4.75
N LEU A 84 10.24 9.47 6.05
CA LEU A 84 9.72 10.38 7.07
C LEU A 84 10.42 11.75 7.09
N ALA A 85 11.61 11.86 6.50
CA ALA A 85 12.31 13.14 6.34
C ALA A 85 11.73 14.01 5.21
N LEU A 86 10.93 13.42 4.32
CA LEU A 86 10.29 14.14 3.21
C LEU A 86 9.06 14.91 3.68
N ALA A 87 8.75 16.04 3.04
CA ALA A 87 7.57 16.83 3.35
C ALA A 87 6.28 16.05 3.14
N ALA A 88 5.45 15.99 4.18
CA ALA A 88 4.15 15.33 4.11
C ALA A 88 3.14 16.22 3.39
N GLN A 89 2.41 15.66 2.44
CA GLN A 89 1.34 16.31 1.71
C GLN A 89 0.04 15.53 1.89
N HIS A 90 -1.09 16.22 1.80
CA HIS A 90 -2.40 15.59 1.78
C HIS A 90 -2.58 14.76 0.49
N LEU A 91 -3.30 13.64 0.55
CA LEU A 91 -3.54 12.81 -0.65
C LEU A 91 -4.26 13.55 -1.80
N GLN A 92 -4.89 14.68 -1.53
CA GLN A 92 -5.54 15.54 -2.53
C GLN A 92 -4.67 16.71 -2.96
N PHE A 93 -3.34 16.63 -2.77
CA PHE A 93 -2.37 17.71 -3.07
C PHE A 93 -2.52 18.31 -4.48
N TRP A 94 -2.95 17.52 -5.47
CA TRP A 94 -3.17 17.97 -6.87
C TRP A 94 -4.31 18.99 -7.05
N ARG A 95 -5.12 19.21 -5.99
CA ARG A 95 -6.20 20.22 -6.01
C ARG A 95 -5.68 21.63 -5.72
N TRP A 96 -4.46 21.76 -5.21
CA TRP A 96 -3.82 23.05 -4.98
C TRP A 96 -3.25 23.61 -6.30
N PRO A 97 -3.34 24.94 -6.51
CA PRO A 97 -2.92 25.56 -7.76
C PRO A 97 -1.41 25.43 -8.01
N GLU A 98 -0.60 25.41 -6.96
CA GLU A 98 0.86 25.29 -7.07
C GLU A 98 1.30 23.88 -6.73
N PRO A 99 1.88 23.11 -7.69
CA PRO A 99 2.43 21.82 -7.41
C PRO A 99 3.66 21.95 -6.51
N GLN A 100 3.69 21.19 -5.41
CA GLN A 100 4.84 21.13 -4.51
C GLN A 100 5.94 20.19 -5.01
N SER A 101 5.67 19.41 -6.03
CA SER A 101 6.59 18.45 -6.64
C SER A 101 6.34 18.38 -8.13
N GLU A 102 7.41 18.49 -8.91
CA GLU A 102 7.38 18.49 -10.37
C GLU A 102 8.42 17.50 -10.93
N GLY A 103 8.18 17.01 -12.14
CA GLY A 103 9.09 16.15 -12.86
C GLY A 103 9.19 14.73 -12.30
N ALA A 104 10.38 14.13 -12.48
CA ALA A 104 10.64 12.76 -12.08
C ALA A 104 10.77 12.62 -10.56
N ALA A 105 10.03 11.69 -9.96
CA ALA A 105 10.05 11.47 -8.53
C ALA A 105 9.77 10.02 -8.14
N LEU A 106 10.21 9.63 -6.96
CA LEU A 106 9.62 8.53 -6.19
C LEU A 106 8.63 9.11 -5.18
N TYR A 107 7.57 8.37 -4.89
CA TYR A 107 6.58 8.81 -3.90
C TYR A 107 6.19 7.67 -2.96
N PHE A 108 5.86 8.08 -1.75
CA PHE A 108 5.58 7.20 -0.62
C PHE A 108 4.22 7.58 -0.03
N VAL A 109 3.33 6.60 0.10
CA VAL A 109 2.06 6.78 0.79
C VAL A 109 2.17 6.16 2.16
N LEU A 110 1.94 6.99 3.19
CA LEU A 110 2.05 6.59 4.58
C LEU A 110 0.74 6.82 5.31
N ASP A 111 0.51 6.01 6.33
CA ASP A 111 -0.49 6.25 7.36
C ASP A 111 0.17 6.40 8.72
N ARG A 112 -0.42 7.22 9.59
CA ARG A 112 -0.10 7.31 11.01
C ARG A 112 -1.36 7.06 11.82
N PRO A 113 -1.74 5.79 12.04
CA PRO A 113 -2.90 5.47 12.86
C PRO A 113 -2.72 6.00 14.28
N PRO A 114 -3.72 6.70 14.88
CA PRO A 114 -3.57 7.29 16.21
C PRO A 114 -3.30 6.28 17.33
N HIS A 115 -3.68 5.04 17.13
CA HIS A 115 -3.49 3.95 18.12
C HIS A 115 -2.15 3.22 17.97
N LEU A 116 -1.32 3.58 16.99
CA LEU A 116 0.03 3.02 16.80
C LEU A 116 1.09 4.04 17.17
N ALA A 117 2.22 3.56 17.70
CA ALA A 117 3.35 4.41 18.05
C ALA A 117 4.21 4.84 16.84
N GLY A 118 3.90 4.38 15.61
CA GLY A 118 4.72 4.61 14.43
C GLY A 118 3.91 4.87 13.16
N HIS A 119 4.63 4.89 12.04
CA HIS A 119 4.07 5.08 10.70
C HIS A 119 4.03 3.75 9.95
N LEU A 120 3.05 3.60 9.08
CA LEU A 120 2.94 2.50 8.13
C LEU A 120 3.22 3.03 6.73
N LEU A 121 4.20 2.45 6.03
CA LEU A 121 4.42 2.71 4.62
C LEU A 121 3.53 1.77 3.82
N LEU A 122 2.49 2.32 3.20
CA LEU A 122 1.46 1.56 2.51
C LEU A 122 1.78 1.31 1.04
N TYR A 123 2.47 2.25 0.38
CA TYR A 123 2.77 2.16 -1.03
C TYR A 123 4.04 2.93 -1.38
N VAL A 124 4.81 2.40 -2.34
CA VAL A 124 5.93 3.06 -3.02
C VAL A 124 5.64 3.09 -4.51
N GLY A 125 5.89 4.22 -5.17
CA GLY A 125 5.72 4.34 -6.61
C GLY A 125 6.73 5.29 -7.25
N GLU A 126 6.86 5.18 -8.58
CA GLU A 126 7.67 6.06 -9.41
C GLU A 126 6.81 6.87 -10.39
N THR A 127 7.31 8.00 -10.78
CA THR A 127 6.68 8.82 -11.83
C THR A 127 7.71 9.64 -12.59
N ALA A 128 7.42 9.95 -13.85
CA ALA A 128 8.14 10.96 -14.63
C ALA A 128 7.56 12.37 -14.43
N GLN A 129 6.34 12.48 -13.88
CA GLN A 129 5.59 13.73 -13.75
C GLN A 129 4.82 13.73 -12.42
N ALA A 130 5.46 14.18 -11.36
CA ALA A 130 4.89 14.16 -10.01
C ALA A 130 3.58 14.94 -9.93
N GLU A 131 3.51 16.11 -10.58
CA GLU A 131 2.35 17.01 -10.62
C GLU A 131 1.11 16.38 -11.28
N ARG A 132 1.29 15.36 -12.12
CA ARG A 132 0.21 14.69 -12.87
C ARG A 132 -0.12 13.29 -12.36
N ARG A 133 0.84 12.66 -11.66
CA ARG A 133 0.76 11.23 -11.32
C ARG A 133 -0.50 10.84 -10.56
N TRP A 134 -1.02 11.71 -9.73
CA TRP A 134 -2.15 11.41 -8.86
C TRP A 134 -3.51 11.84 -9.43
N LYS A 135 -3.54 12.51 -10.60
CA LYS A 135 -4.80 12.99 -11.23
C LYS A 135 -5.61 11.86 -11.89
N GLY A 136 -4.95 10.84 -12.42
CA GLY A 136 -5.58 9.71 -13.11
C GLY A 136 -6.00 8.58 -12.18
N GLU A 137 -6.56 7.52 -12.75
CA GLU A 137 -6.78 6.25 -12.06
C GLU A 137 -5.45 5.59 -11.70
N HIS A 138 -5.43 4.90 -10.57
CA HIS A 138 -4.24 4.30 -10.02
C HIS A 138 -4.62 3.17 -9.07
N ASP A 139 -4.04 1.99 -9.23
CA ASP A 139 -4.32 0.81 -8.41
C ASP A 139 -4.25 1.12 -6.91
N CYS A 140 -3.23 1.90 -6.48
CA CYS A 140 -3.07 2.32 -5.09
C CYS A 140 -4.28 3.07 -4.54
N LYS A 141 -5.00 3.85 -5.36
CA LYS A 141 -6.20 4.60 -4.90
C LYS A 141 -7.33 3.67 -4.52
N GLY A 142 -7.53 2.57 -5.27
CA GLY A 142 -8.51 1.54 -4.94
C GLY A 142 -8.22 0.91 -3.58
N TYR A 143 -6.96 0.54 -3.33
CA TYR A 143 -6.55 0.01 -2.02
C TYR A 143 -6.70 1.02 -0.89
N LEU A 144 -6.33 2.28 -1.11
CA LEU A 144 -6.48 3.34 -0.12
C LEU A 144 -7.95 3.63 0.20
N ALA A 145 -8.83 3.60 -0.80
CA ALA A 145 -10.27 3.77 -0.60
C ALA A 145 -10.84 2.61 0.24
N ALA A 146 -10.53 1.36 -0.13
CA ALA A 146 -10.98 0.17 0.60
C ALA A 146 -10.43 0.13 2.04
N TYR A 147 -9.17 0.53 2.23
CA TYR A 147 -8.54 0.68 3.55
C TYR A 147 -9.25 1.73 4.40
N GLY A 148 -9.47 2.92 3.85
CA GLY A 148 -10.17 4.01 4.54
C GLY A 148 -11.59 3.63 4.93
N GLU A 149 -12.33 2.97 4.04
CA GLU A 149 -13.68 2.47 4.31
C GLU A 149 -13.70 1.43 5.43
N ALA A 150 -12.75 0.46 5.40
CA ALA A 150 -12.65 -0.55 6.44
C ALA A 150 -12.33 0.07 7.81
N LEU A 151 -11.40 1.02 7.88
CA LEU A 151 -11.08 1.74 9.11
C LEU A 151 -12.29 2.53 9.64
N GLN A 152 -12.99 3.25 8.76
CA GLN A 152 -14.18 4.02 9.14
C GLN A 152 -15.26 3.12 9.71
N ARG A 153 -15.55 1.97 9.08
CA ARG A 153 -16.53 0.99 9.57
C ARG A 153 -16.14 0.39 10.92
N ALA A 154 -14.85 0.23 11.16
CA ALA A 154 -14.32 -0.28 12.43
C ALA A 154 -14.10 0.80 13.50
N GLY A 155 -14.43 2.06 13.22
CA GLY A 155 -14.22 3.17 14.17
C GLY A 155 -12.75 3.51 14.40
N LEU A 156 -11.85 3.12 13.48
CA LEU A 156 -10.42 3.39 13.57
C LEU A 156 -10.04 4.67 12.82
N GLY A 157 -9.19 5.47 13.47
CA GLY A 157 -8.61 6.66 12.84
C GLY A 157 -7.45 6.34 11.90
N SER A 158 -7.22 7.24 10.94
CA SER A 158 -6.13 7.19 9.97
C SER A 158 -5.65 8.61 9.68
N GLN A 159 -4.35 8.76 9.44
CA GLN A 159 -3.74 10.02 9.01
C GLN A 159 -2.87 9.76 7.78
N LEU A 160 -3.53 9.63 6.62
CA LEU A 160 -2.87 9.36 5.35
C LEU A 160 -2.11 10.57 4.84
N SER A 161 -0.90 10.35 4.34
CA SER A 161 -0.07 11.35 3.69
C SER A 161 0.66 10.77 2.48
N ILE A 162 1.00 11.64 1.53
CA ILE A 162 1.91 11.32 0.42
C ILE A 162 3.16 12.19 0.54
N ARG A 163 4.31 11.63 0.16
CA ARG A 163 5.60 12.32 0.20
C ARG A 163 6.35 12.05 -1.08
N PHE A 164 6.99 13.07 -1.64
CA PHE A 164 7.74 12.97 -2.89
C PHE A 164 9.22 13.17 -2.63
N TRP A 165 10.03 12.33 -3.26
CA TRP A 165 11.46 12.50 -3.37
C TRP A 165 11.80 12.90 -4.81
N ASN A 166 12.11 14.18 -5.00
CA ASN A 166 12.30 14.80 -6.32
C ASN A 166 13.74 14.60 -6.86
N ASP A 167 14.70 14.22 -5.99
CA ASP A 167 16.06 13.90 -6.42
C ASP A 167 16.18 12.48 -7.02
N ALA A 168 15.05 11.88 -7.41
CA ALA A 168 15.00 10.58 -8.05
C ALA A 168 15.64 10.62 -9.45
N PRO A 169 16.28 9.53 -9.90
CA PRO A 169 16.86 9.46 -11.23
C PRO A 169 15.86 9.83 -12.32
N THR A 170 16.24 10.73 -13.22
CA THR A 170 15.42 11.13 -14.38
C THR A 170 15.26 10.00 -15.39
N ALA A 171 16.28 9.12 -15.51
CA ALA A 171 16.22 7.94 -16.35
C ALA A 171 15.25 6.91 -15.80
N THR A 172 14.22 6.57 -16.58
CA THR A 172 13.12 5.66 -16.16
C THR A 172 13.63 4.30 -15.67
N ARG A 173 14.64 3.72 -16.34
CA ARG A 173 15.21 2.42 -15.94
C ARG A 173 15.84 2.47 -14.54
N ALA A 174 16.63 3.51 -14.27
CA ALA A 174 17.27 3.69 -12.97
C ALA A 174 16.24 3.97 -11.87
N ARG A 175 15.24 4.82 -12.15
CA ARG A 175 14.16 5.14 -11.22
C ARG A 175 13.31 3.92 -10.86
N ARG A 176 12.94 3.09 -11.85
CA ARG A 176 12.22 1.83 -11.62
C ARG A 176 13.06 0.80 -10.85
N ALA A 177 14.35 0.72 -11.12
CA ALA A 177 15.24 -0.16 -10.36
C ALA A 177 15.28 0.22 -8.88
N LEU A 178 15.30 1.52 -8.58
CA LEU A 178 15.28 2.04 -7.22
C LEU A 178 13.91 1.84 -6.56
N GLU A 179 12.81 2.07 -7.27
CA GLU A 179 11.46 1.75 -6.80
C GLU A 179 11.36 0.28 -6.39
N GLN A 180 11.78 -0.63 -7.25
CA GLN A 180 11.76 -2.07 -6.98
C GLN A 180 12.63 -2.46 -5.78
N ALA A 181 13.78 -1.81 -5.60
CA ALA A 181 14.63 -2.01 -4.44
C ALA A 181 13.95 -1.53 -3.14
N LEU A 182 13.28 -0.37 -3.17
CA LEU A 182 12.49 0.16 -2.06
C LEU A 182 11.31 -0.75 -1.72
N ILE A 183 10.58 -1.25 -2.72
CA ILE A 183 9.47 -2.18 -2.50
C ILE A 183 9.95 -3.45 -1.80
N ARG A 184 11.09 -4.02 -2.22
CA ARG A 184 11.67 -5.21 -1.56
C ARG A 184 12.16 -4.95 -0.14
N HIS A 185 12.64 -3.76 0.14
CA HIS A 185 13.15 -3.39 1.46
C HIS A 185 12.01 -3.11 2.46
N TRP A 186 11.05 -2.30 2.05
CA TRP A 186 9.96 -1.84 2.91
C TRP A 186 8.74 -2.76 2.95
N LEU A 187 8.57 -3.61 1.96
CA LEU A 187 7.43 -4.52 1.76
C LEU A 187 6.07 -3.82 1.94
N PRO A 188 5.78 -2.71 1.26
CA PRO A 188 4.52 -2.00 1.43
C PRO A 188 3.33 -2.86 0.95
N PRO A 189 2.18 -2.87 1.69
CA PRO A 189 1.11 -3.84 1.45
C PRO A 189 0.29 -3.60 0.17
N PHE A 190 0.33 -2.40 -0.41
CA PHE A 190 -0.47 -2.07 -1.59
C PHE A 190 0.30 -2.13 -2.90
N ASN A 191 1.56 -2.52 -2.88
CA ASN A 191 2.30 -2.84 -4.09
C ASN A 191 1.98 -4.27 -4.54
N LYS A 192 1.90 -4.48 -5.86
CA LYS A 192 1.56 -5.80 -6.46
C LYS A 192 2.51 -6.90 -6.01
N GLU A 193 3.79 -6.57 -5.88
CA GLU A 193 4.87 -7.48 -5.50
C GLU A 193 4.77 -7.99 -4.07
N THR A 194 4.11 -7.25 -3.19
CA THR A 194 4.16 -7.48 -1.74
C THR A 194 2.81 -7.70 -1.08
N ARG A 195 1.70 -7.41 -1.79
CA ARG A 195 0.35 -7.52 -1.23
C ARG A 195 0.01 -8.91 -0.69
N GLY A 196 0.43 -9.97 -1.38
CA GLY A 196 0.20 -11.34 -0.96
C GLY A 196 0.89 -11.73 0.35
N ARG A 197 2.02 -11.05 0.67
CA ARG A 197 2.76 -11.29 1.91
C ARG A 197 1.97 -10.91 3.17
N TRP A 198 1.17 -9.88 3.08
CA TRP A 198 0.46 -9.33 4.22
C TRP A 198 -0.96 -9.89 4.39
N ALA A 199 -1.39 -10.79 3.49
CA ALA A 199 -2.79 -11.22 3.41
C ALA A 199 -3.71 -9.99 3.52
N THR A 200 -3.41 -8.98 2.69
CA THR A 200 -4.08 -7.67 2.73
C THR A 200 -5.56 -7.85 2.50
N PRO A 201 -6.42 -7.53 3.49
CA PRO A 201 -7.85 -7.79 3.40
C PRO A 201 -8.58 -6.79 2.47
N PHE A 202 -7.86 -5.79 1.97
CA PHE A 202 -8.37 -4.75 1.08
C PHE A 202 -7.97 -5.10 -0.36
N THR A 203 -8.47 -6.17 -0.89
CA THR A 203 -8.39 -6.40 -2.32
C THR A 203 -9.39 -5.47 -2.98
N ALA A 204 -8.93 -4.69 -3.97
CA ALA A 204 -9.87 -4.17 -4.96
C ALA A 204 -10.71 -5.36 -5.43
N ALA A 205 -12.02 -5.12 -5.62
CA ALA A 205 -12.90 -6.13 -6.16
C ALA A 205 -12.17 -6.87 -7.27
N ALA A 206 -12.19 -8.19 -7.19
CA ALA A 206 -11.51 -9.03 -8.16
C ALA A 206 -11.91 -8.60 -9.56
N ASP A 207 -10.89 -8.40 -10.40
CA ASP A 207 -11.05 -8.20 -11.82
C ASP A 207 -11.89 -9.31 -12.45
#